data_2577302bbf732db9aa021d12903c57bc
#
_entry.id   2577302bbf732db9aa021d12903c57bc
#
_cell.length_a   1.000
_cell.length_b   1.000
_cell.length_c   1.000
_cell.angle_alpha   90.00
_cell.angle_beta   90.00
_cell.angle_gamma   90.00
#
_symmetry.space_group_name_H-M   'P 1'
#
loop_
_entity.id
_entity.type
_entity.pdbx_description
1 polymer ?
#
loop_
_entity_poly.entity_id
_entity_poly.type
_entity_poly.pdbx_seq_one_letter_code
_entity_poly.pdbx_strand_id
1 'polypeptide(L)'
;MVRKPPIPQDDSNQDASRNIALDKALGDITKRYGDGAIMRLGEAHHLEVEAIPTGSLSLDLALGVGGIPRGRITEIYGPESSGKTTICQHIVAEAQKMGGTCAYIDMEHALDPHYAMRCGVNVDNLLISQPDMGEQAMEITETLVRSGAVEVVVIDSVAALVPRAEIEGDMGDSPMGMQARLMSQALRKLSGAIKQTNTAVIFTNQLRQKIGVVFGNPETTTGGMALKFYASVRLDVRRIQSIKLGPEIIGNRTRVRVVKNKVAAPFRTAEFDILYNEGISRVGDILDLATGMEIIAKRGSFFSYGDLRLGQGRENAKEFLKQNPELIDEIEQAVRRNAASSETIMPFGSIEEDAGVEDEEI
;
A
#
# COMPACT_ATOMS: atom_id res chain seq x y z
N MET A 1 -10.40 45.49 -58.18
CA MET A 1 -11.44 44.77 -57.42
C MET A 1 -10.79 44.18 -56.17
N VAL A 2 -10.94 44.80 -55.00
CA VAL A 2 -10.40 44.39 -53.74
C VAL A 2 -11.39 43.41 -53.10
N ARG A 3 -11.02 42.15 -52.89
CA ARG A 3 -11.85 41.16 -52.19
C ARG A 3 -11.91 41.53 -50.72
N LYS A 4 -13.11 41.77 -50.19
CA LYS A 4 -13.37 41.87 -48.75
C LYS A 4 -12.96 40.58 -48.05
N PRO A 5 -12.31 40.66 -46.86
CA PRO A 5 -12.03 39.46 -46.04
C PRO A 5 -13.35 38.86 -45.53
N PRO A 6 -13.42 37.53 -45.33
CA PRO A 6 -14.62 36.90 -44.81
C PRO A 6 -14.88 37.35 -43.36
N ILE A 7 -16.18 37.62 -43.11
CA ILE A 7 -16.69 37.93 -41.76
C ILE A 7 -16.44 36.73 -40.85
N PRO A 8 -15.91 36.91 -39.64
CA PRO A 8 -15.80 35.79 -38.65
C PRO A 8 -17.22 35.26 -38.38
N GLN A 9 -17.43 33.98 -38.62
CA GLN A 9 -18.66 33.32 -38.21
C GLN A 9 -18.75 33.33 -36.68
N ASP A 10 -19.92 33.61 -36.18
CA ASP A 10 -20.28 33.81 -34.78
C ASP A 10 -20.10 32.47 -33.99
N ASP A 11 -18.93 32.25 -33.43
CA ASP A 11 -18.59 31.06 -32.62
C ASP A 11 -19.43 30.96 -31.33
N SER A 12 -20.03 32.07 -30.89
CA SER A 12 -20.85 32.15 -29.67
C SER A 12 -22.15 31.33 -29.77
N ASN A 13 -22.73 31.22 -30.95
CA ASN A 13 -24.00 30.50 -31.18
C ASN A 13 -23.78 28.96 -31.29
N GLN A 14 -22.59 28.54 -31.72
CA GLN A 14 -22.19 27.13 -31.72
C GLN A 14 -21.89 26.62 -30.32
N ASP A 15 -21.25 27.42 -29.48
CA ASP A 15 -20.92 27.07 -28.10
C ASP A 15 -22.18 26.99 -27.22
N ALA A 16 -23.15 27.89 -27.41
CA ALA A 16 -24.44 27.82 -26.72
C ALA A 16 -25.22 26.53 -27.09
N SER A 17 -25.25 26.17 -28.39
CA SER A 17 -25.91 24.93 -28.85
C SER A 17 -25.23 23.67 -28.33
N ARG A 18 -23.90 23.66 -28.21
CA ARG A 18 -23.11 22.54 -27.61
C ARG A 18 -23.38 22.38 -26.11
N ASN A 19 -23.45 23.49 -25.37
CA ASN A 19 -23.74 23.46 -23.94
C ASN A 19 -25.16 22.93 -23.67
N ILE A 20 -26.17 23.32 -24.41
CA ILE A 20 -27.54 22.79 -24.31
C ILE A 20 -27.58 21.29 -24.60
N ALA A 21 -26.86 20.84 -25.64
CA ALA A 21 -26.79 19.42 -25.96
C ALA A 21 -26.07 18.62 -24.88
N LEU A 22 -25.02 19.18 -24.28
CA LEU A 22 -24.28 18.57 -23.15
C LEU A 22 -25.16 18.45 -21.91
N ASP A 23 -25.86 19.54 -21.53
CA ASP A 23 -26.74 19.53 -20.34
C ASP A 23 -27.87 18.52 -20.49
N LYS A 24 -28.43 18.38 -21.69
CA LYS A 24 -29.42 17.35 -22.00
C LYS A 24 -28.84 15.95 -21.84
N ALA A 25 -27.64 15.71 -22.38
CA ALA A 25 -26.95 14.40 -22.24
C ALA A 25 -26.65 14.07 -20.79
N LEU A 26 -26.18 15.04 -19.99
CA LEU A 26 -25.94 14.87 -18.55
C LEU A 26 -27.25 14.53 -17.83
N GLY A 27 -28.34 15.23 -18.11
CA GLY A 27 -29.67 14.94 -17.56
C GLY A 27 -30.18 13.54 -17.92
N ASP A 28 -29.97 13.08 -19.15
CA ASP A 28 -30.37 11.75 -19.59
C ASP A 28 -29.54 10.65 -18.93
N ILE A 29 -28.22 10.89 -18.72
CA ILE A 29 -27.32 9.97 -17.97
C ILE A 29 -27.79 9.87 -16.52
N THR A 30 -28.02 11.00 -15.84
CA THR A 30 -28.48 11.03 -14.46
C THR A 30 -29.83 10.31 -14.28
N LYS A 31 -30.79 10.54 -15.19
CA LYS A 31 -32.08 9.84 -15.17
C LYS A 31 -31.95 8.33 -15.35
N ARG A 32 -31.01 7.87 -16.18
CA ARG A 32 -30.86 6.45 -16.50
C ARG A 32 -30.02 5.68 -15.49
N TYR A 33 -28.99 6.30 -14.92
CA TYR A 33 -27.99 5.64 -14.09
C TYR A 33 -27.93 6.15 -12.65
N GLY A 34 -28.72 7.16 -12.30
CA GLY A 34 -28.79 7.75 -10.96
C GLY A 34 -27.86 8.94 -10.76
N ASP A 35 -28.05 9.65 -9.64
CA ASP A 35 -27.21 10.76 -9.23
C ASP A 35 -25.78 10.26 -8.98
N GLY A 36 -24.78 11.03 -9.43
CA GLY A 36 -23.36 10.67 -9.32
C GLY A 36 -22.81 9.77 -10.43
N ALA A 37 -23.67 9.33 -11.39
CA ALA A 37 -23.19 8.56 -12.56
C ALA A 37 -22.19 9.35 -13.42
N ILE A 38 -22.35 10.68 -13.46
CA ILE A 38 -21.44 11.63 -14.08
C ILE A 38 -21.40 12.92 -13.27
N MET A 39 -20.19 13.47 -13.07
CA MET A 39 -20.00 14.73 -12.34
C MET A 39 -18.80 15.48 -12.92
N ARG A 40 -18.73 16.78 -12.68
CA ARG A 40 -17.53 17.55 -12.99
C ARG A 40 -16.48 17.30 -11.94
N LEU A 41 -15.24 17.08 -12.34
CA LEU A 41 -14.14 16.74 -11.42
C LEU A 41 -13.95 17.78 -10.30
N GLY A 42 -14.15 19.06 -10.59
CA GLY A 42 -14.08 20.14 -9.59
C GLY A 42 -15.21 20.14 -8.54
N GLU A 43 -16.30 19.41 -8.80
CA GLU A 43 -17.44 19.26 -7.89
C GLU A 43 -17.35 17.96 -7.07
N ALA A 44 -16.36 17.13 -7.38
CA ALA A 44 -16.18 15.81 -6.79
C ALA A 44 -15.41 15.90 -5.46
N HIS A 45 -16.02 16.48 -4.43
CA HIS A 45 -15.50 16.48 -3.06
C HIS A 45 -15.33 15.07 -2.45
N HIS A 46 -15.87 14.03 -3.12
CA HIS A 46 -15.79 12.63 -2.67
C HIS A 46 -14.56 11.87 -3.21
N LEU A 47 -13.59 12.56 -3.83
CA LEU A 47 -12.38 11.92 -4.35
C LEU A 47 -11.21 11.93 -3.34
N GLU A 48 -11.42 12.42 -2.10
CA GLU A 48 -10.46 12.18 -1.04
C GLU A 48 -10.42 10.67 -0.75
N VAL A 49 -9.24 10.10 -0.94
CA VAL A 49 -9.04 8.67 -0.73
C VAL A 49 -8.82 8.45 0.77
N GLU A 50 -9.80 7.85 1.42
CA GLU A 50 -9.61 7.38 2.79
C GLU A 50 -8.53 6.30 2.83
N ALA A 51 -7.72 6.30 3.88
CA ALA A 51 -6.62 5.37 4.04
C ALA A 51 -6.57 4.77 5.45
N ILE A 52 -5.95 3.59 5.54
CA ILE A 52 -5.67 2.89 6.78
C ILE A 52 -4.18 3.03 7.05
N PRO A 53 -3.75 3.58 8.20
CA PRO A 53 -2.34 3.70 8.55
C PRO A 53 -1.63 2.35 8.50
N THR A 54 -0.34 2.36 8.18
CA THR A 54 0.45 1.13 8.07
C THR A 54 1.15 0.73 9.36
N GLY A 55 1.10 1.60 10.38
CA GLY A 55 1.91 1.46 11.60
C GLY A 55 3.33 2.02 11.46
N SER A 56 3.71 2.45 10.25
CA SER A 56 4.95 3.17 9.97
C SER A 56 4.62 4.54 9.39
N LEU A 57 5.02 5.61 10.10
CA LEU A 57 4.77 6.98 9.65
C LEU A 57 5.52 7.29 8.35
N SER A 58 6.73 6.76 8.19
CA SER A 58 7.52 6.92 6.97
C SER A 58 6.84 6.29 5.76
N LEU A 59 6.22 5.12 5.93
CA LEU A 59 5.47 4.46 4.85
C LEU A 59 4.15 5.19 4.56
N ASP A 60 3.45 5.68 5.57
CA ASP A 60 2.23 6.47 5.41
C ASP A 60 2.48 7.75 4.61
N LEU A 61 3.59 8.44 4.89
CA LEU A 61 4.02 9.62 4.15
C LEU A 61 4.47 9.27 2.72
N ALA A 62 5.16 8.14 2.53
CA ALA A 62 5.57 7.68 1.21
C ALA A 62 4.37 7.32 0.31
N LEU A 63 3.29 6.79 0.90
CA LEU A 63 2.03 6.50 0.21
C LEU A 63 1.27 7.77 -0.20
N GLY A 64 1.49 8.89 0.48
CA GLY A 64 0.97 10.21 0.13
C GLY A 64 -0.49 10.46 0.50
N VAL A 65 -1.24 9.42 0.89
CA VAL A 65 -2.63 9.49 1.38
C VAL A 65 -2.76 9.10 2.85
N GLY A 66 -1.63 8.92 3.55
CA GLY A 66 -1.58 8.59 4.97
C GLY A 66 -1.77 7.12 5.30
N GLY A 67 -1.61 6.22 4.34
CA GLY A 67 -1.71 4.77 4.56
C GLY A 67 -2.17 3.99 3.33
N ILE A 68 -2.67 2.77 3.55
CA ILE A 68 -3.24 1.91 2.51
C ILE A 68 -4.61 2.43 2.08
N PRO A 69 -4.82 2.71 0.78
CA PRO A 69 -6.08 3.30 0.30
C PRO A 69 -7.25 2.32 0.44
N ARG A 70 -8.37 2.79 0.99
CA ARG A 70 -9.63 2.06 1.04
C ARG A 70 -10.25 1.93 -0.34
N GLY A 71 -11.08 0.91 -0.54
CA GLY A 71 -11.74 0.66 -1.81
C GLY A 71 -10.78 0.33 -2.96
N ARG A 72 -9.57 -0.14 -2.64
CA ARG A 72 -8.50 -0.43 -3.59
C ARG A 72 -7.79 -1.75 -3.28
N ILE A 73 -7.09 -2.23 -4.29
CA ILE A 73 -6.19 -3.38 -4.18
C ILE A 73 -4.76 -2.86 -4.01
N THR A 74 -4.07 -3.38 -3.00
CA THR A 74 -2.65 -3.16 -2.74
C THR A 74 -1.90 -4.48 -2.86
N GLU A 75 -0.79 -4.50 -3.58
CA GLU A 75 0.15 -5.61 -3.61
C GLU A 75 1.40 -5.26 -2.80
N ILE A 76 1.75 -6.13 -1.84
CA ILE A 76 2.97 -6.03 -1.03
C ILE A 76 3.85 -7.22 -1.39
N TYR A 77 4.97 -7.00 -2.06
CA TYR A 77 5.82 -8.08 -2.56
C TYR A 77 7.29 -7.88 -2.18
N GLY A 78 8.03 -8.96 -2.21
CA GLY A 78 9.45 -8.96 -1.87
C GLY A 78 9.98 -10.35 -1.60
N PRO A 79 11.29 -10.48 -1.32
CA PRO A 79 11.89 -11.75 -0.92
C PRO A 79 11.26 -12.33 0.33
N GLU A 80 11.55 -13.59 0.59
CA GLU A 80 11.20 -14.22 1.86
C GLU A 80 11.84 -13.48 3.04
N SER A 81 11.15 -13.46 4.19
CA SER A 81 11.62 -12.80 5.41
C SER A 81 11.92 -11.29 5.26
N SER A 82 11.35 -10.61 4.27
CA SER A 82 11.49 -9.17 4.08
C SER A 82 10.59 -8.32 4.97
N GLY A 83 9.59 -8.92 5.64
CA GLY A 83 8.64 -8.25 6.54
C GLY A 83 7.25 -8.00 5.95
N LYS A 84 6.88 -8.63 4.83
CA LYS A 84 5.54 -8.48 4.19
C LYS A 84 4.40 -8.78 5.16
N THR A 85 4.40 -9.96 5.76
CA THR A 85 3.40 -10.41 6.74
C THR A 85 3.33 -9.47 7.95
N THR A 86 4.48 -9.01 8.45
CA THR A 86 4.54 -8.04 9.56
C THR A 86 3.85 -6.72 9.20
N ILE A 87 4.11 -6.18 8.01
CA ILE A 87 3.44 -4.96 7.54
C ILE A 87 1.92 -5.18 7.46
N CYS A 88 1.47 -6.32 6.92
CA CYS A 88 0.04 -6.66 6.86
C CYS A 88 -0.59 -6.74 8.26
N GLN A 89 0.09 -7.35 9.24
CA GLN A 89 -0.39 -7.43 10.62
C GLN A 89 -0.51 -6.05 11.26
N HIS A 90 0.44 -5.14 11.04
CA HIS A 90 0.33 -3.76 11.52
C HIS A 90 -0.83 -3.01 10.86
N ILE A 91 -1.06 -3.17 9.55
CA ILE A 91 -2.22 -2.57 8.87
C ILE A 91 -3.54 -3.09 9.46
N VAL A 92 -3.63 -4.40 9.73
CA VAL A 92 -4.78 -5.00 10.41
C VAL A 92 -4.96 -4.41 11.81
N ALA A 93 -3.89 -4.28 12.58
CA ALA A 93 -3.93 -3.68 13.92
C ALA A 93 -4.42 -2.23 13.88
N GLU A 94 -3.93 -1.42 12.95
CA GLU A 94 -4.39 -0.03 12.78
C GLU A 94 -5.86 0.04 12.35
N ALA A 95 -6.30 -0.82 11.43
CA ALA A 95 -7.72 -0.90 11.04
C ALA A 95 -8.63 -1.28 12.23
N GLN A 96 -8.20 -2.23 13.06
CA GLN A 96 -8.93 -2.62 14.27
C GLN A 96 -8.99 -1.49 15.31
N LYS A 97 -7.91 -0.71 15.49
CA LYS A 97 -7.91 0.50 16.34
C LYS A 97 -8.92 1.56 15.89
N MET A 98 -9.18 1.63 14.58
CA MET A 98 -10.22 2.48 14.00
C MET A 98 -11.64 1.89 14.14
N GLY A 99 -11.80 0.73 14.79
CA GLY A 99 -13.08 0.02 14.98
C GLY A 99 -13.46 -0.87 13.81
N GLY A 100 -12.55 -1.10 12.85
CA GLY A 100 -12.81 -1.90 11.65
C GLY A 100 -12.72 -3.40 11.89
N THR A 101 -13.57 -4.18 11.22
CA THR A 101 -13.49 -5.63 11.15
C THR A 101 -12.47 -6.02 10.07
N CYS A 102 -11.57 -6.95 10.39
CA CYS A 102 -10.52 -7.41 9.48
C CYS A 102 -10.59 -8.91 9.27
N ALA A 103 -10.21 -9.35 8.07
CA ALA A 103 -10.08 -10.76 7.73
C ALA A 103 -8.69 -11.08 7.16
N TYR A 104 -8.19 -12.26 7.51
CA TYR A 104 -6.90 -12.77 7.06
C TYR A 104 -7.10 -14.13 6.39
N ILE A 105 -6.79 -14.22 5.11
CA ILE A 105 -6.83 -15.44 4.32
C ILE A 105 -5.39 -15.96 4.26
N ASP A 106 -5.08 -16.88 5.17
CA ASP A 106 -3.75 -17.45 5.36
C ASP A 106 -3.58 -18.69 4.50
N MET A 107 -3.03 -18.51 3.30
CA MET A 107 -2.76 -19.58 2.34
C MET A 107 -1.47 -20.34 2.63
N GLU A 108 -0.58 -19.77 3.44
CA GLU A 108 0.69 -20.42 3.83
C GLU A 108 0.56 -21.21 5.14
N HIS A 109 -0.59 -21.10 5.85
CA HIS A 109 -0.85 -21.72 7.16
C HIS A 109 0.25 -21.38 8.19
N ALA A 110 0.75 -20.15 8.14
CA ALA A 110 1.94 -19.70 8.89
C ALA A 110 1.67 -18.54 9.84
N LEU A 111 0.41 -18.09 9.99
CA LEU A 111 0.08 -17.01 10.91
C LEU A 111 0.32 -17.43 12.37
N ASP A 112 1.28 -16.78 13.02
CA ASP A 112 1.50 -16.92 14.46
C ASP A 112 0.66 -15.91 15.25
N PRO A 113 -0.35 -16.36 16.04
CA PRO A 113 -1.18 -15.47 16.84
C PRO A 113 -0.39 -14.68 17.89
N HIS A 114 0.67 -15.27 18.46
CA HIS A 114 1.49 -14.59 19.47
C HIS A 114 2.29 -13.44 18.86
N TYR A 115 2.82 -13.63 17.64
CA TYR A 115 3.49 -12.57 16.94
C TYR A 115 2.51 -11.49 16.45
N ALA A 116 1.34 -11.89 15.98
CA ALA A 116 0.27 -10.96 15.60
C ALA A 116 -0.14 -10.05 16.76
N MET A 117 -0.31 -10.61 17.98
CA MET A 117 -0.56 -9.81 19.19
C MET A 117 0.56 -8.81 19.49
N ARG A 118 1.83 -9.19 19.28
CA ARG A 118 2.96 -8.26 19.44
C ARG A 118 2.95 -7.13 18.43
N CYS A 119 2.47 -7.37 17.22
CA CYS A 119 2.21 -6.34 16.20
C CYS A 119 0.98 -5.47 16.51
N GLY A 120 0.25 -5.75 17.59
CA GLY A 120 -0.92 -5.00 18.04
C GLY A 120 -2.25 -5.50 17.51
N VAL A 121 -2.30 -6.68 16.86
CA VAL A 121 -3.53 -7.29 16.38
C VAL A 121 -4.36 -7.82 17.55
N ASN A 122 -5.63 -7.45 17.57
CA ASN A 122 -6.62 -8.11 18.43
C ASN A 122 -7.03 -9.43 17.77
N VAL A 123 -6.42 -10.54 18.20
CA VAL A 123 -6.62 -11.87 17.60
C VAL A 123 -8.01 -12.41 17.86
N ASP A 124 -8.68 -12.03 18.95
CA ASP A 124 -10.03 -12.48 19.28
C ASP A 124 -11.07 -11.92 18.29
N ASN A 125 -10.77 -10.78 17.67
CA ASN A 125 -11.65 -10.10 16.72
C ASN A 125 -11.18 -10.23 15.26
N LEU A 126 -10.09 -10.96 15.00
CA LEU A 126 -9.59 -11.18 13.65
C LEU A 126 -10.30 -12.41 13.03
N LEU A 127 -10.96 -12.21 11.90
CA LEU A 127 -11.48 -13.31 11.10
C LEU A 127 -10.32 -13.99 10.37
N ILE A 128 -10.13 -15.29 10.59
CA ILE A 128 -9.10 -16.06 9.88
C ILE A 128 -9.74 -17.17 9.05
N SER A 129 -9.20 -17.38 7.85
CA SER A 129 -9.54 -18.52 7.00
C SER A 129 -8.25 -19.11 6.42
N GLN A 130 -8.19 -20.45 6.39
CA GLN A 130 -7.05 -21.20 5.87
C GLN A 130 -7.54 -22.21 4.81
N PRO A 131 -7.93 -21.73 3.63
CA PRO A 131 -8.46 -22.58 2.57
C PRO A 131 -7.36 -23.39 1.87
N ASP A 132 -7.71 -24.58 1.39
CA ASP A 132 -6.77 -25.49 0.71
C ASP A 132 -6.57 -25.15 -0.78
N MET A 133 -7.48 -24.35 -1.37
CA MET A 133 -7.50 -24.06 -2.81
C MET A 133 -7.63 -22.56 -3.08
N GLY A 134 -6.99 -22.12 -4.17
CA GLY A 134 -7.03 -20.73 -4.59
C GLY A 134 -8.45 -20.24 -4.93
N GLU A 135 -9.29 -21.07 -5.56
CA GLU A 135 -10.69 -20.74 -5.84
C GLU A 135 -11.48 -20.48 -4.57
N GLN A 136 -11.34 -21.35 -3.56
CA GLN A 136 -12.01 -21.19 -2.27
C GLN A 136 -11.57 -19.90 -1.56
N ALA A 137 -10.27 -19.61 -1.56
CA ALA A 137 -9.73 -18.36 -0.99
C ALA A 137 -10.36 -17.12 -1.63
N MET A 138 -10.47 -17.12 -2.95
CA MET A 138 -11.00 -16.00 -3.70
C MET A 138 -12.53 -15.87 -3.55
N GLU A 139 -13.28 -16.97 -3.41
CA GLU A 139 -14.73 -16.98 -3.15
C GLU A 139 -15.04 -16.48 -1.73
N ILE A 140 -14.25 -16.89 -0.72
CA ILE A 140 -14.36 -16.37 0.65
C ILE A 140 -14.07 -14.86 0.65
N THR A 141 -12.99 -14.44 -0.02
CA THR A 141 -12.64 -13.02 -0.15
C THR A 141 -13.78 -12.23 -0.83
N GLU A 142 -14.34 -12.73 -1.94
CA GLU A 142 -15.46 -12.08 -2.62
C GLU A 142 -16.67 -11.93 -1.71
N THR A 143 -17.00 -12.98 -0.95
CA THR A 143 -18.15 -12.98 -0.02
C THR A 143 -17.96 -11.94 1.10
N LEU A 144 -16.78 -11.91 1.71
CA LEU A 144 -16.44 -10.94 2.75
C LEU A 144 -16.49 -9.49 2.23
N VAL A 145 -15.88 -9.23 1.08
CA VAL A 145 -15.91 -7.90 0.45
C VAL A 145 -17.35 -7.47 0.14
N ARG A 146 -18.14 -8.35 -0.49
CA ARG A 146 -19.54 -8.03 -0.86
C ARG A 146 -20.45 -7.78 0.33
N SER A 147 -20.10 -8.30 1.51
CA SER A 147 -20.88 -8.02 2.74
C SER A 147 -20.85 -6.54 3.13
N GLY A 148 -19.79 -5.80 2.74
CA GLY A 148 -19.57 -4.41 3.15
C GLY A 148 -19.29 -4.25 4.65
N ALA A 149 -19.06 -5.35 5.38
CA ALA A 149 -18.84 -5.34 6.83
C ALA A 149 -17.35 -5.49 7.20
N VAL A 150 -16.46 -5.61 6.21
CA VAL A 150 -15.02 -5.83 6.42
C VAL A 150 -14.21 -4.69 5.84
N GLU A 151 -13.38 -4.08 6.68
CA GLU A 151 -12.55 -2.93 6.32
C GLU A 151 -11.27 -3.35 5.57
N VAL A 152 -10.66 -4.45 6.03
CA VAL A 152 -9.43 -4.99 5.46
C VAL A 152 -9.56 -6.49 5.23
N VAL A 153 -9.17 -6.95 4.04
CA VAL A 153 -8.95 -8.37 3.75
C VAL A 153 -7.51 -8.53 3.29
N VAL A 154 -6.74 -9.34 4.01
CA VAL A 154 -5.37 -9.73 3.64
C VAL A 154 -5.41 -11.13 3.04
N ILE A 155 -4.74 -11.33 1.90
CA ILE A 155 -4.50 -12.65 1.29
C ILE A 155 -2.98 -12.90 1.31
N ASP A 156 -2.54 -13.82 2.16
CA ASP A 156 -1.13 -14.14 2.37
C ASP A 156 -0.86 -15.62 2.05
N SER A 157 -0.27 -16.00 0.91
CA SER A 157 0.21 -15.17 -0.18
C SER A 157 -0.34 -15.64 -1.54
N VAL A 158 -0.25 -14.78 -2.58
CA VAL A 158 -0.60 -15.16 -3.96
C VAL A 158 0.20 -16.39 -4.44
N ALA A 159 1.44 -16.55 -3.98
CA ALA A 159 2.29 -17.68 -4.34
C ALA A 159 1.69 -19.02 -3.92
N ALA A 160 0.90 -19.06 -2.87
CA ALA A 160 0.24 -20.25 -2.33
C ALA A 160 -1.20 -20.46 -2.85
N LEU A 161 -1.72 -19.59 -3.73
CA LEU A 161 -3.02 -19.75 -4.36
C LEU A 161 -2.94 -20.83 -5.47
N VAL A 162 -2.97 -22.11 -5.07
CA VAL A 162 -2.94 -23.24 -5.98
C VAL A 162 -4.33 -23.48 -6.55
N PRO A 163 -4.53 -23.51 -7.89
CA PRO A 163 -5.81 -23.85 -8.50
C PRO A 163 -6.21 -25.31 -8.22
N ARG A 164 -7.54 -25.56 -8.07
CA ARG A 164 -8.08 -26.90 -7.85
C ARG A 164 -7.58 -27.91 -8.86
N ALA A 165 -7.58 -27.53 -10.14
CA ALA A 165 -7.15 -28.42 -11.23
C ALA A 165 -5.67 -28.82 -11.13
N GLU A 166 -4.84 -28.04 -10.45
CA GLU A 166 -3.45 -28.35 -10.17
C GLU A 166 -3.32 -29.32 -8.98
N ILE A 167 -4.22 -29.21 -7.98
CA ILE A 167 -4.25 -30.11 -6.83
C ILE A 167 -4.79 -31.49 -7.21
N GLU A 168 -5.82 -31.54 -8.08
CA GLU A 168 -6.46 -32.77 -8.55
C GLU A 168 -5.72 -33.44 -9.70
N GLY A 169 -4.73 -32.78 -10.32
CA GLY A 169 -3.91 -33.29 -11.44
C GLY A 169 -2.84 -34.29 -10.98
N ASP A 170 -2.26 -35.01 -11.94
CA ASP A 170 -1.16 -35.95 -11.68
C ASP A 170 0.17 -35.21 -11.42
N MET A 171 1.02 -35.83 -10.59
CA MET A 171 2.39 -35.34 -10.37
C MET A 171 3.17 -35.35 -11.70
N GLY A 172 3.57 -34.15 -12.15
CA GLY A 172 4.29 -34.01 -13.43
C GLY A 172 3.51 -33.28 -14.51
N ASP A 173 2.20 -33.13 -14.35
CA ASP A 173 1.42 -32.20 -15.16
C ASP A 173 1.93 -30.76 -14.95
N SER A 174 2.17 -30.06 -16.05
CA SER A 174 2.59 -28.67 -15.99
C SER A 174 1.45 -27.76 -16.47
N PRO A 175 0.51 -27.39 -15.58
CA PRO A 175 -0.63 -26.57 -15.96
C PRO A 175 -0.21 -25.10 -16.07
N MET A 176 0.59 -24.77 -17.09
CA MET A 176 1.08 -23.41 -17.30
C MET A 176 -0.07 -22.41 -17.36
N GLY A 177 0.00 -21.38 -16.52
CA GLY A 177 -0.90 -20.24 -16.54
C GLY A 177 -2.24 -20.42 -15.82
N MET A 178 -2.52 -21.55 -15.14
CA MET A 178 -3.79 -21.72 -14.40
C MET A 178 -3.94 -20.72 -13.27
N GLN A 179 -2.90 -20.51 -12.47
CA GLN A 179 -2.89 -19.50 -11.41
C GLN A 179 -3.13 -18.07 -11.97
N ALA A 180 -2.53 -17.74 -13.11
CA ALA A 180 -2.75 -16.45 -13.77
C ALA A 180 -4.19 -16.28 -14.27
N ARG A 181 -4.84 -17.35 -14.73
CA ARG A 181 -6.27 -17.34 -15.11
C ARG A 181 -7.16 -17.17 -13.90
N LEU A 182 -6.90 -17.90 -12.81
CA LEU A 182 -7.60 -17.76 -11.53
C LEU A 182 -7.54 -16.31 -11.05
N MET A 183 -6.34 -15.73 -10.96
CA MET A 183 -6.14 -14.34 -10.56
C MET A 183 -6.86 -13.36 -11.48
N SER A 184 -6.78 -13.54 -12.79
CA SER A 184 -7.46 -12.66 -13.75
C SER A 184 -8.98 -12.69 -13.59
N GLN A 185 -9.56 -13.86 -13.35
CA GLN A 185 -11.01 -14.02 -13.14
C GLN A 185 -11.44 -13.43 -11.79
N ALA A 186 -10.73 -13.75 -10.73
CA ALA A 186 -11.02 -13.29 -9.38
C ALA A 186 -10.94 -11.76 -9.26
N LEU A 187 -9.85 -11.15 -9.73
CA LEU A 187 -9.66 -9.71 -9.68
C LEU A 187 -10.69 -8.94 -10.49
N ARG A 188 -11.16 -9.50 -11.62
CA ARG A 188 -12.25 -8.91 -12.40
C ARG A 188 -13.55 -8.85 -11.62
N LYS A 189 -13.88 -9.90 -10.85
CA LYS A 189 -15.07 -9.96 -10.01
C LYS A 189 -14.94 -9.04 -8.79
N LEU A 190 -13.78 -9.06 -8.14
CA LEU A 190 -13.52 -8.31 -6.91
C LEU A 190 -13.47 -6.80 -7.12
N SER A 191 -12.88 -6.32 -8.22
CA SER A 191 -12.59 -4.90 -8.41
C SER A 191 -13.82 -3.99 -8.29
N GLY A 192 -14.98 -4.42 -8.78
CA GLY A 192 -16.24 -3.68 -8.67
C GLY A 192 -16.77 -3.65 -7.24
N ALA A 193 -16.77 -4.80 -6.56
CA ALA A 193 -17.23 -4.94 -5.19
C ALA A 193 -16.35 -4.12 -4.21
N ILE A 194 -15.04 -4.23 -4.33
CA ILE A 194 -14.04 -3.51 -3.51
C ILE A 194 -14.30 -1.99 -3.54
N LYS A 195 -14.55 -1.44 -4.72
CA LYS A 195 -14.85 -0.02 -4.87
C LYS A 195 -16.18 0.38 -4.20
N GLN A 196 -17.20 -0.46 -4.31
CA GLN A 196 -18.53 -0.19 -3.74
C GLN A 196 -18.56 -0.28 -2.22
N THR A 197 -17.81 -1.22 -1.64
CA THR A 197 -17.80 -1.48 -0.18
C THR A 197 -16.73 -0.69 0.55
N ASN A 198 -15.86 0.02 -0.16
CA ASN A 198 -14.71 0.75 0.40
C ASN A 198 -13.73 -0.13 1.18
N THR A 199 -13.73 -1.46 0.95
CA THR A 199 -12.84 -2.43 1.58
C THR A 199 -11.43 -2.31 1.01
N ALA A 200 -10.40 -2.28 1.85
CA ALA A 200 -9.02 -2.41 1.42
C ALA A 200 -8.65 -3.89 1.26
N VAL A 201 -8.20 -4.30 0.08
CA VAL A 201 -7.76 -5.69 -0.17
C VAL A 201 -6.26 -5.71 -0.44
N ILE A 202 -5.55 -6.48 0.37
CA ILE A 202 -4.09 -6.57 0.36
C ILE A 202 -3.68 -7.97 -0.06
N PHE A 203 -2.87 -8.05 -1.10
CA PHE A 203 -2.23 -9.30 -1.54
C PHE A 203 -0.75 -9.23 -1.19
N THR A 204 -0.25 -10.20 -0.45
CA THR A 204 1.19 -10.41 -0.37
C THR A 204 1.65 -11.29 -1.53
N ASN A 205 2.88 -11.08 -1.98
CA ASN A 205 3.42 -11.84 -3.10
C ASN A 205 4.91 -12.12 -2.93
N GLN A 206 5.37 -13.21 -3.53
CA GLN A 206 6.76 -13.59 -3.52
C GLN A 206 7.41 -13.23 -4.86
N LEU A 207 8.71 -12.97 -4.82
CA LEU A 207 9.52 -12.78 -6.02
C LEU A 207 10.00 -14.13 -6.56
N ARG A 208 10.02 -14.23 -7.88
CA ARG A 208 10.61 -15.32 -8.64
C ARG A 208 11.57 -14.76 -9.68
N GLN A 209 12.54 -15.52 -10.06
CA GLN A 209 13.45 -15.13 -11.14
C GLN A 209 13.01 -15.75 -12.45
N LYS A 210 12.91 -14.94 -13.49
CA LYS A 210 12.69 -15.43 -14.85
C LYS A 210 13.95 -16.09 -15.36
N ILE A 211 13.83 -17.34 -15.80
CA ILE A 211 14.92 -18.10 -16.42
C ILE A 211 15.21 -17.51 -17.80
N GLY A 212 16.50 -17.29 -18.13
CA GLY A 212 16.93 -16.86 -19.46
C GLY A 212 16.94 -15.36 -19.72
N VAL A 213 16.64 -14.52 -18.71
CA VAL A 213 16.80 -13.06 -18.81
C VAL A 213 18.28 -12.71 -18.60
N VAL A 214 18.97 -12.31 -19.67
CA VAL A 214 20.40 -11.92 -19.65
C VAL A 214 20.55 -10.42 -19.42
N PHE A 215 19.57 -9.62 -19.84
CA PHE A 215 19.55 -8.17 -19.70
C PHE A 215 18.25 -7.73 -19.04
N GLY A 216 18.29 -6.64 -18.24
CA GLY A 216 17.15 -6.11 -17.49
C GLY A 216 16.90 -6.85 -16.16
N ASN A 217 15.77 -6.54 -15.51
CA ASN A 217 15.43 -7.11 -14.21
C ASN A 217 14.79 -8.50 -14.35
N PRO A 218 15.43 -9.59 -13.89
CA PRO A 218 14.86 -10.94 -13.95
C PRO A 218 13.74 -11.17 -12.92
N GLU A 219 13.55 -10.29 -11.94
CA GLU A 219 12.58 -10.48 -10.88
C GLU A 219 11.14 -10.30 -11.38
N THR A 220 10.27 -11.19 -10.99
CA THR A 220 8.83 -11.13 -11.27
C THR A 220 8.04 -11.67 -10.09
N THR A 221 6.79 -11.20 -9.94
CA THR A 221 5.85 -11.73 -8.95
C THR A 221 5.06 -12.90 -9.52
N THR A 222 4.56 -13.79 -8.64
CA THR A 222 3.69 -14.92 -9.01
C THR A 222 2.27 -14.47 -9.36
N GLY A 223 1.44 -15.34 -9.93
CA GLY A 223 0.04 -15.05 -10.26
C GLY A 223 -0.17 -14.29 -11.58
N GLY A 224 0.88 -14.12 -12.41
CA GLY A 224 0.79 -13.49 -13.72
C GLY A 224 0.71 -11.96 -13.67
N MET A 225 0.20 -11.36 -14.75
CA MET A 225 0.17 -9.90 -14.92
C MET A 225 -1.05 -9.22 -14.31
N ALA A 226 -2.15 -9.96 -14.05
CA ALA A 226 -3.43 -9.36 -13.67
C ALA A 226 -3.32 -8.47 -12.40
N LEU A 227 -2.68 -8.97 -11.34
CA LEU A 227 -2.54 -8.23 -10.10
C LEU A 227 -1.75 -6.92 -10.31
N LYS A 228 -0.72 -6.93 -11.15
CA LYS A 228 0.05 -5.72 -11.49
C LYS A 228 -0.82 -4.61 -12.10
N PHE A 229 -1.82 -4.97 -12.90
CA PHE A 229 -2.75 -4.03 -13.51
C PHE A 229 -3.85 -3.57 -12.53
N TYR A 230 -4.45 -4.51 -11.79
CA TYR A 230 -5.56 -4.22 -10.87
C TYR A 230 -5.11 -3.49 -9.61
N ALA A 231 -3.92 -3.75 -9.09
CA ALA A 231 -3.39 -3.04 -7.92
C ALA A 231 -3.29 -1.54 -8.18
N SER A 232 -3.82 -0.74 -7.25
CA SER A 232 -3.66 0.71 -7.22
C SER A 232 -2.34 1.13 -6.58
N VAL A 233 -1.86 0.34 -5.63
CA VAL A 233 -0.58 0.53 -4.95
C VAL A 233 0.21 -0.78 -5.04
N ARG A 234 1.52 -0.67 -5.29
CA ARG A 234 2.45 -1.80 -5.24
C ARG A 234 3.69 -1.40 -4.43
N LEU A 235 4.00 -2.21 -3.44
CA LEU A 235 5.08 -2.01 -2.48
C LEU A 235 6.14 -3.10 -2.65
N ASP A 236 7.37 -2.71 -3.00
CA ASP A 236 8.54 -3.59 -2.98
C ASP A 236 9.21 -3.51 -1.61
N VAL A 237 9.22 -4.62 -0.89
CA VAL A 237 9.71 -4.72 0.49
C VAL A 237 11.03 -5.47 0.51
N ARG A 238 12.08 -4.82 0.98
CA ARG A 238 13.45 -5.37 1.04
C ARG A 238 14.04 -5.22 2.43
N ARG A 239 14.64 -6.29 2.93
CA ARG A 239 15.55 -6.22 4.08
C ARG A 239 16.89 -5.67 3.61
N ILE A 240 17.37 -4.59 4.25
CA ILE A 240 18.65 -3.95 3.90
C ILE A 240 19.75 -4.20 4.93
N GLN A 241 19.40 -4.39 6.21
CA GLN A 241 20.37 -4.60 7.27
C GLN A 241 19.77 -5.40 8.43
N SER A 242 20.58 -6.20 9.12
CA SER A 242 20.18 -6.81 10.40
C SER A 242 20.49 -5.88 11.55
N ILE A 243 19.55 -5.77 12.48
CA ILE A 243 19.72 -5.02 13.73
C ILE A 243 20.20 -5.98 14.79
N LYS A 244 21.30 -5.62 15.46
CA LYS A 244 21.95 -6.45 16.47
C LYS A 244 21.97 -5.76 17.83
N LEU A 245 21.78 -6.56 18.88
CA LEU A 245 22.02 -6.18 20.27
C LEU A 245 23.10 -7.12 20.83
N GLY A 246 24.34 -6.62 20.90
CA GLY A 246 25.48 -7.50 21.18
C GLY A 246 25.66 -8.55 20.07
N PRO A 247 25.71 -9.86 20.40
CA PRO A 247 25.83 -10.93 19.41
C PRO A 247 24.50 -11.31 18.76
N GLU A 248 23.36 -10.92 19.33
CA GLU A 248 22.03 -11.36 18.90
C GLU A 248 21.45 -10.46 17.82
N ILE A 249 20.79 -11.08 16.83
CA ILE A 249 20.00 -10.36 15.82
C ILE A 249 18.59 -10.20 16.37
N ILE A 250 18.19 -8.95 16.65
CA ILE A 250 16.90 -8.61 17.26
C ILE A 250 15.88 -8.09 16.25
N GLY A 251 16.30 -7.83 15.03
CA GLY A 251 15.41 -7.30 14.00
C GLY A 251 16.12 -7.00 12.69
N ASN A 252 15.40 -6.35 11.81
CA ASN A 252 15.88 -5.95 10.49
C ASN A 252 15.51 -4.50 10.18
N ARG A 253 16.40 -3.76 9.54
CA ARG A 253 16.08 -2.54 8.80
C ARG A 253 15.46 -2.93 7.49
N THR A 254 14.27 -2.43 7.23
CA THR A 254 13.47 -2.74 6.05
C THR A 254 13.28 -1.49 5.21
N ARG A 255 13.46 -1.62 3.90
CA ARG A 255 13.15 -0.59 2.90
C ARG A 255 11.91 -1.00 2.15
N VAL A 256 10.96 -0.08 2.02
CA VAL A 256 9.75 -0.24 1.22
C VAL A 256 9.73 0.82 0.13
N ARG A 257 9.74 0.39 -1.13
CA ARG A 257 9.63 1.28 -2.29
C ARG A 257 8.21 1.22 -2.85
N VAL A 258 7.59 2.38 -3.03
CA VAL A 258 6.28 2.50 -3.67
C VAL A 258 6.48 2.50 -5.18
N VAL A 259 6.44 1.33 -5.81
CA VAL A 259 6.74 1.18 -7.25
C VAL A 259 5.57 1.53 -8.16
N LYS A 260 4.36 1.51 -7.62
CA LYS A 260 3.14 1.95 -8.31
C LYS A 260 2.22 2.62 -7.31
N ASN A 261 1.67 3.77 -7.69
CA ASN A 261 0.68 4.47 -6.90
C ASN A 261 -0.30 5.21 -7.82
N LYS A 262 -1.60 4.89 -7.71
CA LYS A 262 -2.67 5.55 -8.47
C LYS A 262 -3.42 6.60 -7.65
N VAL A 263 -3.05 6.79 -6.37
CA VAL A 263 -3.70 7.73 -5.45
C VAL A 263 -2.80 8.89 -5.06
N ALA A 264 -1.49 8.77 -5.28
CA ALA A 264 -0.49 9.84 -5.07
C ALA A 264 0.73 9.61 -5.97
N ALA A 265 1.77 10.44 -5.85
CA ALA A 265 3.02 10.29 -6.60
C ALA A 265 3.74 8.97 -6.22
N PRO A 266 4.12 8.14 -7.21
CA PRO A 266 4.88 6.91 -6.98
C PRO A 266 6.37 7.16 -6.72
N PHE A 267 7.12 6.06 -6.55
CA PHE A 267 8.59 5.97 -6.44
C PHE A 267 9.19 6.55 -5.17
N ARG A 268 8.35 6.86 -4.17
CA ARG A 268 8.83 7.22 -2.84
C ARG A 268 9.30 5.97 -2.09
N THR A 269 10.22 6.19 -1.15
CA THR A 269 10.82 5.10 -0.36
C THR A 269 10.66 5.42 1.12
N ALA A 270 10.32 4.41 1.91
CA ALA A 270 10.31 4.44 3.36
C ALA A 270 11.32 3.43 3.90
N GLU A 271 11.99 3.77 5.01
CA GLU A 271 12.87 2.87 5.73
C GLU A 271 12.56 2.89 7.21
N PHE A 272 12.33 1.72 7.79
CA PHE A 272 12.03 1.56 9.20
C PHE A 272 12.55 0.23 9.73
N ASP A 273 12.60 0.13 11.05
CA ASP A 273 13.03 -1.09 11.74
C ASP A 273 11.85 -2.00 12.01
N ILE A 274 12.02 -3.29 11.73
CA ILE A 274 11.14 -4.37 12.18
C ILE A 274 11.89 -5.17 13.24
N LEU A 275 11.37 -5.18 14.47
CA LEU A 275 11.93 -5.92 15.60
C LEU A 275 11.12 -7.21 15.83
N TYR A 276 11.80 -8.30 16.15
CA TYR A 276 11.17 -9.62 16.29
C TYR A 276 10.23 -9.74 17.50
N ASN A 277 10.33 -8.81 18.43
CA ASN A 277 9.51 -8.79 19.65
C ASN A 277 8.33 -7.80 19.59
N GLU A 278 8.32 -6.84 18.67
CA GLU A 278 7.27 -5.78 18.63
C GLU A 278 6.79 -5.43 17.21
N GLY A 279 7.40 -6.04 16.18
CA GLY A 279 7.10 -5.67 14.78
C GLY A 279 7.73 -4.33 14.39
N ILE A 280 6.98 -3.46 13.71
CA ILE A 280 7.47 -2.15 13.27
C ILE A 280 7.75 -1.26 14.47
N SER A 281 8.98 -0.74 14.57
CA SER A 281 9.40 0.17 15.64
C SER A 281 8.88 1.59 15.37
N ARG A 282 7.63 1.89 15.81
CA ARG A 282 7.01 3.23 15.64
C ARG A 282 7.90 4.34 16.18
N VAL A 283 8.47 4.16 17.37
CA VAL A 283 9.33 5.19 17.99
C VAL A 283 10.60 5.42 17.19
N GLY A 284 11.20 4.33 16.68
CA GLY A 284 12.38 4.43 15.83
C GLY A 284 12.10 5.14 14.51
N ASP A 285 10.96 4.85 13.90
CA ASP A 285 10.51 5.47 12.65
C ASP A 285 10.27 6.99 12.83
N ILE A 286 9.55 7.39 13.88
CA ILE A 286 9.31 8.81 14.22
C ILE A 286 10.63 9.54 14.51
N LEU A 287 11.54 8.93 15.30
CA LEU A 287 12.84 9.51 15.61
C LEU A 287 13.68 9.75 14.34
N ASP A 288 13.73 8.77 13.45
CA ASP A 288 14.49 8.87 12.20
C ASP A 288 13.91 9.94 11.28
N LEU A 289 12.58 9.99 11.10
CA LEU A 289 11.89 11.02 10.33
C LEU A 289 12.09 12.42 10.90
N ALA A 290 11.85 12.58 12.21
CA ALA A 290 12.00 13.87 12.86
C ALA A 290 13.44 14.38 12.82
N THR A 291 14.43 13.47 12.86
CA THR A 291 15.84 13.81 12.69
C THR A 291 16.14 14.23 11.25
N GLY A 292 15.59 13.51 10.27
CA GLY A 292 15.75 13.82 8.85
C GLY A 292 15.10 15.16 8.43
N MET A 293 14.04 15.55 9.13
CA MET A 293 13.34 16.83 8.94
C MET A 293 13.87 17.96 9.85
N GLU A 294 14.98 17.74 10.57
CA GLU A 294 15.59 18.70 11.50
C GLU A 294 14.66 19.15 12.65
N ILE A 295 13.55 18.45 12.89
CA ILE A 295 12.64 18.65 14.04
C ILE A 295 13.35 18.19 15.31
N ILE A 296 14.07 17.06 15.25
CA ILE A 296 15.00 16.60 16.28
C ILE A 296 16.41 16.93 15.79
N ALA A 297 17.12 17.74 16.58
CA ALA A 297 18.51 18.09 16.30
C ALA A 297 19.44 16.93 16.69
N LYS A 298 20.31 16.52 15.74
CA LYS A 298 21.38 15.55 15.99
C LYS A 298 22.73 16.27 15.94
N ARG A 299 23.43 16.34 17.06
CA ARG A 299 24.78 16.94 17.17
C ARG A 299 25.76 15.85 17.63
N GLY A 300 26.57 15.35 16.70
CA GLY A 300 27.42 14.18 16.95
C GLY A 300 26.56 12.97 17.29
N SER A 301 26.72 12.41 18.48
CA SER A 301 25.92 11.28 18.99
C SER A 301 24.71 11.70 19.82
N PHE A 302 24.46 12.99 20.02
CA PHE A 302 23.38 13.49 20.88
C PHE A 302 22.14 13.89 20.09
N PHE A 303 20.98 13.48 20.59
CA PHE A 303 19.67 13.83 20.06
C PHE A 303 18.98 14.80 21.01
N SER A 304 18.37 15.87 20.51
CA SER A 304 17.62 16.85 21.30
C SER A 304 16.40 17.36 20.53
N TYR A 305 15.32 17.64 21.27
CA TYR A 305 14.11 18.28 20.78
C TYR A 305 13.95 19.64 21.49
N GLY A 306 14.13 20.72 20.74
CA GLY A 306 14.32 22.04 21.37
C GLY A 306 15.50 22.01 22.35
N ASP A 307 15.24 22.44 23.59
CA ASP A 307 16.23 22.42 24.69
C ASP A 307 16.28 21.07 25.43
N LEU A 308 15.34 20.15 25.13
CA LEU A 308 15.24 18.86 25.80
C LEU A 308 16.21 17.87 25.18
N ARG A 309 17.14 17.33 25.99
CA ARG A 309 18.06 16.27 25.58
C ARG A 309 17.37 14.91 25.64
N LEU A 310 17.23 14.23 24.51
CA LEU A 310 16.61 12.90 24.40
C LEU A 310 17.57 11.75 24.78
N GLY A 311 18.86 11.88 24.44
CA GLY A 311 19.85 10.88 24.76
C GLY A 311 21.11 10.95 23.92
N GLN A 312 22.09 10.11 24.29
CA GLN A 312 23.31 9.87 23.53
C GLN A 312 23.15 8.55 22.78
N GLY A 313 23.18 8.58 21.47
CA GLY A 313 22.91 7.44 20.59
C GLY A 313 21.42 7.22 20.34
N ARG A 314 21.14 6.57 19.20
CA ARG A 314 19.77 6.34 18.71
C ARG A 314 18.93 5.49 19.68
N GLU A 315 19.52 4.45 20.26
CA GLU A 315 18.78 3.53 21.15
C GLU A 315 18.41 4.21 22.48
N ASN A 316 19.28 5.04 23.06
CA ASN A 316 18.95 5.79 24.28
C ASN A 316 17.86 6.85 24.00
N ALA A 317 17.90 7.49 22.82
CA ALA A 317 16.86 8.43 22.44
C ALA A 317 15.49 7.72 22.23
N LYS A 318 15.49 6.53 21.63
CA LYS A 318 14.28 5.69 21.50
C LYS A 318 13.72 5.30 22.86
N GLU A 319 14.59 4.85 23.77
CA GLU A 319 14.16 4.46 25.11
C GLU A 319 13.58 5.64 25.90
N PHE A 320 14.20 6.80 25.83
CA PHE A 320 13.66 8.02 26.42
C PHE A 320 12.29 8.36 25.86
N LEU A 321 12.11 8.30 24.54
CA LEU A 321 10.84 8.56 23.88
C LEU A 321 9.77 7.50 24.25
N LYS A 322 10.13 6.21 24.37
CA LYS A 322 9.20 5.17 24.83
C LYS A 322 8.63 5.46 26.22
N GLN A 323 9.42 6.08 27.09
CA GLN A 323 9.01 6.47 28.44
C GLN A 323 8.18 7.77 28.47
N ASN A 324 8.12 8.51 27.35
CA ASN A 324 7.43 9.79 27.23
C ASN A 324 6.46 9.79 26.03
N PRO A 325 5.32 9.08 26.10
CA PRO A 325 4.39 8.90 24.98
C PRO A 325 3.78 10.21 24.49
N GLU A 326 3.50 11.17 25.37
CA GLU A 326 2.97 12.49 24.98
C GLU A 326 3.96 13.26 24.09
N LEU A 327 5.26 13.12 24.35
CA LEU A 327 6.31 13.73 23.54
C LEU A 327 6.40 13.07 22.15
N ILE A 328 6.20 11.75 22.06
CA ILE A 328 6.14 11.05 20.76
C ILE A 328 5.00 11.60 19.93
N ASP A 329 3.82 11.76 20.52
CA ASP A 329 2.64 12.23 19.80
C ASP A 329 2.81 13.70 19.35
N GLU A 330 3.46 14.54 20.17
CA GLU A 330 3.83 15.92 19.79
C GLU A 330 4.79 15.94 18.59
N ILE A 331 5.85 15.13 18.64
CA ILE A 331 6.84 15.03 17.57
C ILE A 331 6.21 14.47 16.29
N GLU A 332 5.36 13.44 16.41
CA GLU A 332 4.64 12.89 15.25
C GLU A 332 3.77 13.94 14.57
N GLN A 333 3.03 14.74 15.36
CA GLN A 333 2.23 15.84 14.82
C GLN A 333 3.10 16.91 14.14
N ALA A 334 4.27 17.20 14.69
CA ALA A 334 5.22 18.14 14.09
C ALA A 334 5.76 17.59 12.74
N VAL A 335 6.07 16.29 12.67
CA VAL A 335 6.46 15.61 11.43
C VAL A 335 5.34 15.69 10.39
N ARG A 336 4.10 15.36 10.76
CA ARG A 336 2.94 15.42 9.85
C ARG A 336 2.69 16.84 9.33
N ARG A 337 2.77 17.87 10.18
CA ARG A 337 2.63 19.27 9.76
C ARG A 337 3.74 19.71 8.80
N ASN A 338 4.98 19.32 9.08
CA ASN A 338 6.12 19.63 8.23
C ASN A 338 5.98 18.98 6.85
N ALA A 339 5.59 17.69 6.82
CA ALA A 339 5.35 16.95 5.59
C ALA A 339 4.22 17.56 4.74
N ALA A 340 3.13 18.03 5.36
CA ALA A 340 2.01 18.68 4.67
C ALA A 340 2.37 20.06 4.10
N SER A 341 3.28 20.81 4.77
CA SER A 341 3.73 22.14 4.33
C SER A 341 4.83 22.10 3.27
N SER A 342 5.54 20.97 3.15
CA SER A 342 6.59 20.80 2.16
C SER A 342 5.97 20.32 0.85
N GLU A 343 5.72 21.22 -0.11
CA GLU A 343 5.37 20.86 -1.50
C GLU A 343 6.48 20.03 -2.18
N THR A 344 7.65 20.02 -1.59
CA THR A 344 8.79 19.20 -2.01
C THR A 344 9.06 18.16 -0.93
N ILE A 345 8.40 17.00 -1.03
CA ILE A 345 8.82 15.85 -0.25
C ILE A 345 10.17 15.41 -0.84
N MET A 346 11.25 15.74 -0.13
CA MET A 346 12.58 15.23 -0.47
C MET A 346 12.51 13.71 -0.57
N PRO A 347 13.12 13.10 -1.62
CA PRO A 347 13.34 11.67 -1.62
C PRO A 347 14.25 11.35 -0.42
N PHE A 348 13.69 10.69 0.59
CA PHE A 348 14.48 10.10 1.67
C PHE A 348 15.29 8.93 1.09
N GLY A 349 16.56 9.11 1.00
CA GLY A 349 17.52 8.18 0.42
C GLY A 349 18.19 8.79 -0.81
N SER A 350 19.46 9.17 -0.70
CA SER A 350 20.31 9.38 -1.86
C SER A 350 20.20 8.16 -2.76
N ILE A 351 19.74 8.38 -3.97
CA ILE A 351 19.77 7.40 -5.05
C ILE A 351 21.24 7.15 -5.33
N GLU A 352 21.82 6.10 -4.76
CA GLU A 352 22.87 5.41 -5.50
C GLU A 352 22.12 4.80 -6.69
N GLU A 353 22.40 5.33 -7.87
CA GLU A 353 21.91 4.84 -9.15
C GLU A 353 22.31 3.37 -9.27
N ASP A 354 21.39 2.48 -8.89
CA ASP A 354 21.43 1.12 -9.39
C ASP A 354 20.84 1.17 -10.81
N ALA A 355 21.74 1.37 -11.77
CA ALA A 355 21.45 1.45 -13.19
C ALA A 355 20.73 0.17 -13.63
N GLY A 356 19.47 0.27 -13.99
CA GLY A 356 18.77 -0.83 -14.65
C GLY A 356 17.28 -0.95 -14.41
N VAL A 357 16.50 0.10 -14.65
CA VAL A 357 15.07 -0.07 -14.95
C VAL A 357 14.72 0.85 -16.10
N GLU A 358 14.96 0.40 -17.32
CA GLU A 358 14.21 0.87 -18.48
C GLU A 358 12.92 0.06 -18.52
N ASP A 359 11.81 0.75 -18.34
CA ASP A 359 10.47 0.24 -18.65
C ASP A 359 10.38 0.10 -20.17
N GLU A 360 10.55 -1.09 -20.70
CA GLU A 360 10.05 -1.39 -22.04
C GLU A 360 8.55 -1.67 -21.95
N GLU A 361 7.77 -0.68 -22.37
CA GLU A 361 6.44 -0.87 -22.93
C GLU A 361 6.54 -1.85 -24.12
N ILE A 362 5.86 -2.99 -24.05
CA ILE A 362 4.96 -3.55 -25.07
C ILE A 362 4.17 -4.69 -24.40
#